data_a553574d37531fd2e83ffb8d7e623643
#
_entry.id   a553574d37531fd2e83ffb8d7e623643
#
_cell.length_a   1.000
_cell.length_b   1.000
_cell.length_c   1.000
_cell.angle_alpha   90.00
_cell.angle_beta   90.00
_cell.angle_gamma   90.00
#
_symmetry.space_group_name_H-M   'P 1'
#
loop_
_entity.id
_entity.type
_entity.pdbx_description
1 polymer ?
#
loop_
_entity_poly.entity_id
_entity_poly.type
_entity_poly.pdbx_seq_one_letter_code
_entity_poly.pdbx_strand_id
1 'polypeptide(L)'
;MSTGTGTLLPRALIVPALLGLAFLVLPLIALIARVQWGTFWADITSTEAAQALGLSLGTGLAATGLCVLLGLPLALLIARSSPRTAAVLRALVTVPLVLPPMVGGVALLFLFGRRGWVGSLLAEAGMALPFTTTAVIMAQTFVALPFLVLAVEGSLRATGTDLEQVAAGLGAGRWVILSRVTLPLAAPGLIAGVVLSFARAIGEFGATALFAGNAPGVTQTMPLAIYT
;
A
#
# COMPACT_ATOMS: atom_id res chain seq x y z
N MET A 1 -44.04 5.05 -17.66
CA MET A 1 -43.66 5.55 -16.32
C MET A 1 -42.16 5.72 -16.30
N SER A 2 -41.65 6.94 -16.56
CA SER A 2 -40.22 7.25 -16.49
C SER A 2 -39.82 7.44 -15.03
N THR A 3 -39.06 6.48 -14.50
CA THR A 3 -38.42 6.63 -13.19
C THR A 3 -37.29 7.64 -13.31
N GLY A 4 -37.62 8.92 -13.12
CA GLY A 4 -36.64 9.97 -12.95
C GLY A 4 -35.86 9.71 -11.65
N THR A 5 -34.65 9.20 -11.79
CA THR A 5 -33.63 9.22 -10.70
C THR A 5 -33.20 10.67 -10.48
N GLY A 6 -34.08 11.47 -9.91
CA GLY A 6 -33.73 12.79 -9.43
C GLY A 6 -32.67 12.65 -8.35
N THR A 7 -31.47 13.15 -8.60
CA THR A 7 -30.39 13.20 -7.63
C THR A 7 -30.90 13.95 -6.39
N LEU A 8 -30.99 13.27 -5.26
CA LEU A 8 -31.38 13.82 -3.95
C LEU A 8 -30.38 14.85 -3.42
N LEU A 9 -29.32 15.15 -4.18
CA LEU A 9 -28.29 16.10 -3.81
C LEU A 9 -28.73 17.54 -4.06
N PRO A 10 -28.59 18.44 -3.07
CA PRO A 10 -28.82 19.86 -3.25
C PRO A 10 -27.94 20.42 -4.36
N ARG A 11 -28.53 21.17 -5.29
CA ARG A 11 -27.81 21.79 -6.43
C ARG A 11 -26.62 22.65 -5.99
N ALA A 12 -26.68 23.23 -4.79
CA ALA A 12 -25.60 24.01 -4.21
C ALA A 12 -24.28 23.21 -4.00
N LEU A 13 -24.34 21.86 -3.90
CA LEU A 13 -23.15 21.02 -3.78
C LEU A 13 -22.45 20.74 -5.11
N ILE A 14 -23.08 21.03 -6.24
CA ILE A 14 -22.50 20.77 -7.57
C ILE A 14 -21.28 21.67 -7.81
N VAL A 15 -21.35 22.95 -7.45
CA VAL A 15 -20.24 23.90 -7.66
C VAL A 15 -18.98 23.48 -6.89
N PRO A 16 -19.03 23.26 -5.56
CA PRO A 16 -17.84 22.81 -4.84
C PRO A 16 -17.36 21.42 -5.30
N ALA A 17 -18.24 20.50 -5.71
CA ALA A 17 -17.84 19.22 -6.27
C ALA A 17 -17.08 19.36 -7.59
N LEU A 18 -17.55 20.23 -8.51
CA LEU A 18 -16.86 20.52 -9.76
C LEU A 18 -15.52 21.22 -9.55
N LEU A 19 -15.43 22.14 -8.58
CA LEU A 19 -14.17 22.79 -8.21
C LEU A 19 -13.18 21.77 -7.65
N GLY A 20 -13.62 20.85 -6.78
CA GLY A 20 -12.79 19.77 -6.26
C GLY A 20 -12.30 18.84 -7.37
N LEU A 21 -13.19 18.47 -8.30
CA LEU A 21 -12.82 17.65 -9.47
C LEU A 21 -11.81 18.38 -10.37
N ALA A 22 -12.07 19.65 -10.68
CA ALA A 22 -11.17 20.47 -11.48
C ALA A 22 -9.78 20.60 -10.82
N PHE A 23 -9.72 20.82 -9.52
CA PHE A 23 -8.48 20.89 -8.76
C PHE A 23 -7.65 19.60 -8.84
N LEU A 24 -8.31 18.44 -8.90
CA LEU A 24 -7.62 17.14 -9.08
C LEU A 24 -7.21 16.89 -10.54
N VAL A 25 -8.04 17.26 -11.50
CA VAL A 25 -7.85 16.89 -12.92
C VAL A 25 -6.93 17.88 -13.65
N LEU A 26 -7.03 19.18 -13.36
CA LEU A 26 -6.25 20.20 -14.08
C LEU A 26 -4.73 20.00 -13.99
N PRO A 27 -4.14 19.66 -12.83
CA PRO A 27 -2.69 19.38 -12.77
C PRO A 27 -2.29 18.19 -13.66
N LEU A 28 -3.14 17.15 -13.74
CA LEU A 28 -2.86 15.99 -14.59
C LEU A 28 -2.92 16.35 -16.07
N ILE A 29 -3.90 17.17 -16.47
CA ILE A 29 -3.97 17.69 -17.84
C ILE A 29 -2.74 18.54 -18.15
N ALA A 30 -2.32 19.41 -17.21
CA ALA A 30 -1.13 20.24 -17.40
C ALA A 30 0.15 19.39 -17.53
N LEU A 31 0.25 18.30 -16.80
CA LEU A 31 1.35 17.34 -16.91
C LEU A 31 1.39 16.70 -18.32
N ILE A 32 0.25 16.17 -18.77
CA ILE A 32 0.13 15.54 -20.11
C ILE A 32 0.44 16.55 -21.23
N ALA A 33 -0.03 17.79 -21.10
CA ALA A 33 0.21 18.84 -22.08
C ALA A 33 1.70 19.25 -22.20
N ARG A 34 2.53 18.95 -21.18
CA ARG A 34 3.96 19.21 -21.19
C ARG A 34 4.82 18.06 -21.68
N VAL A 35 4.21 16.90 -21.97
CA VAL A 35 4.92 15.75 -22.53
C VAL A 35 5.47 16.10 -23.92
N GLN A 36 6.75 15.83 -24.11
CA GLN A 36 7.40 15.94 -25.43
C GLN A 36 7.04 14.70 -26.27
N TRP A 37 5.89 14.72 -26.92
CA TRP A 37 5.36 13.57 -27.69
C TRP A 37 6.30 13.08 -28.80
N GLY A 38 7.23 13.94 -29.26
CA GLY A 38 8.22 13.58 -30.30
C GLY A 38 9.30 12.60 -29.81
N THR A 39 9.70 12.67 -28.54
CA THR A 39 10.71 11.78 -27.92
C THR A 39 10.10 10.72 -27.01
N PHE A 40 8.82 10.87 -26.69
CA PHE A 40 8.11 10.06 -25.68
C PHE A 40 8.31 8.55 -25.86
N TRP A 41 8.20 8.03 -27.07
CA TRP A 41 8.37 6.61 -27.33
C TRP A 41 9.82 6.15 -27.14
N ALA A 42 10.78 6.98 -27.57
CA ALA A 42 12.20 6.70 -27.38
C ALA A 42 12.57 6.71 -25.89
N ASP A 43 12.03 7.67 -25.13
CA ASP A 43 12.32 7.83 -23.69
C ASP A 43 11.75 6.65 -22.89
N ILE A 44 10.49 6.25 -23.16
CA ILE A 44 9.82 5.11 -22.46
C ILE A 44 10.48 3.76 -22.80
N THR A 45 10.99 3.61 -24.02
CA THR A 45 11.65 2.37 -24.46
C THR A 45 13.15 2.37 -24.22
N SER A 46 13.68 3.41 -23.58
CA SER A 46 15.10 3.43 -23.18
C SER A 46 15.39 2.28 -22.20
N THR A 47 16.64 1.82 -22.22
CA THR A 47 17.07 0.74 -21.33
C THR A 47 16.88 1.12 -19.86
N GLU A 48 17.18 2.36 -19.53
CA GLU A 48 17.05 2.91 -18.17
C GLU A 48 15.60 2.94 -17.69
N ALA A 49 14.68 3.43 -18.54
CA ALA A 49 13.25 3.46 -18.23
C ALA A 49 12.68 2.06 -18.09
N ALA A 50 13.04 1.12 -18.99
CA ALA A 50 12.60 -0.26 -18.93
C ALA A 50 13.09 -0.98 -17.66
N GLN A 51 14.35 -0.75 -17.24
CA GLN A 51 14.91 -1.30 -16.01
C GLN A 51 14.20 -0.72 -14.77
N ALA A 52 14.01 0.61 -14.71
CA ALA A 52 13.33 1.26 -13.59
C ALA A 52 11.85 0.81 -13.48
N LEU A 53 11.17 0.65 -14.62
CA LEU A 53 9.80 0.15 -14.67
C LEU A 53 9.73 -1.32 -14.21
N GLY A 54 10.61 -2.17 -14.74
CA GLY A 54 10.69 -3.59 -14.36
C GLY A 54 10.96 -3.75 -12.86
N LEU A 55 11.90 -2.95 -12.32
CA LEU A 55 12.22 -2.95 -10.90
C LEU A 55 11.01 -2.46 -10.05
N SER A 56 10.35 -1.36 -10.46
CA SER A 56 9.16 -0.84 -9.77
C SER A 56 8.03 -1.86 -9.71
N LEU A 57 7.73 -2.52 -10.84
CA LEU A 57 6.68 -3.53 -10.90
C LEU A 57 7.04 -4.76 -10.07
N GLY A 58 8.26 -5.27 -10.22
CA GLY A 58 8.73 -6.44 -9.48
C GLY A 58 8.75 -6.23 -7.97
N THR A 59 9.35 -5.12 -7.51
CA THR A 59 9.39 -4.79 -6.08
C THR A 59 8.02 -4.43 -5.53
N GLY A 60 7.19 -3.71 -6.29
CA GLY A 60 5.82 -3.37 -5.92
C GLY A 60 4.92 -4.60 -5.74
N LEU A 61 5.02 -5.58 -6.64
CA LEU A 61 4.32 -6.86 -6.52
C LEU A 61 4.81 -7.66 -5.31
N ALA A 62 6.13 -7.74 -5.10
CA ALA A 62 6.71 -8.41 -3.94
C ALA A 62 6.27 -7.74 -2.62
N ALA A 63 6.33 -6.41 -2.55
CA ALA A 63 5.86 -5.64 -1.39
C ALA A 63 4.36 -5.86 -1.14
N THR A 64 3.53 -5.88 -2.18
CA THR A 64 2.10 -6.16 -2.07
C THR A 64 1.85 -7.58 -1.57
N GLY A 65 2.60 -8.56 -2.06
CA GLY A 65 2.56 -9.94 -1.55
C GLY A 65 2.89 -10.01 -0.05
N LEU A 66 3.92 -9.27 0.40
CA LEU A 66 4.25 -9.16 1.83
C LEU A 66 3.13 -8.42 2.61
N CYS A 67 2.52 -7.39 2.03
CA CYS A 67 1.38 -6.73 2.66
C CYS A 67 0.21 -7.71 2.86
N VAL A 68 -0.09 -8.56 1.88
CA VAL A 68 -1.13 -9.60 2.03
C VAL A 68 -0.73 -10.61 3.10
N LEU A 69 0.50 -11.12 3.06
CA LEU A 69 0.99 -12.13 3.98
C LEU A 69 0.97 -11.66 5.45
N LEU A 70 1.38 -10.42 5.70
CA LEU A 70 1.48 -9.86 7.05
C LEU A 70 0.22 -9.08 7.45
N GLY A 71 -0.37 -8.35 6.51
CA GLY A 71 -1.48 -7.43 6.76
C GLY A 71 -2.83 -8.14 6.91
N LEU A 72 -3.08 -9.23 6.17
CA LEU A 72 -4.33 -9.96 6.31
C LEU A 72 -4.49 -10.57 7.71
N PRO A 73 -3.50 -11.31 8.27
CA PRO A 73 -3.59 -11.77 9.66
C PRO A 73 -3.73 -10.63 10.68
N LEU A 74 -3.00 -9.52 10.45
CA LEU A 74 -3.07 -8.35 11.33
C LEU A 74 -4.46 -7.69 11.29
N ALA A 75 -5.06 -7.54 10.11
CA ALA A 75 -6.42 -7.02 9.96
C ALA A 75 -7.47 -7.91 10.64
N LEU A 76 -7.34 -9.23 10.50
CA LEU A 76 -8.19 -10.21 11.19
C LEU A 76 -8.04 -10.09 12.71
N LEU A 77 -6.80 -9.96 13.20
CA LEU A 77 -6.53 -9.77 14.62
C LEU A 77 -7.19 -8.49 15.15
N ILE A 78 -7.06 -7.36 14.44
CA ILE A 78 -7.67 -6.09 14.84
C ILE A 78 -9.20 -6.20 14.83
N ALA A 79 -9.78 -6.77 13.76
CA ALA A 79 -11.24 -6.90 13.60
C ALA A 79 -11.89 -7.76 14.67
N ARG A 80 -11.16 -8.74 15.24
CA ARG A 80 -11.66 -9.69 16.26
C ARG A 80 -11.15 -9.39 17.67
N SER A 81 -10.38 -8.33 17.86
CA SER A 81 -9.89 -7.91 19.18
C SER A 81 -10.93 -7.07 19.95
N SER A 82 -10.71 -6.94 21.27
CA SER A 82 -11.50 -6.03 22.09
C SER A 82 -11.39 -4.58 21.59
N PRO A 83 -12.38 -3.70 21.83
CA PRO A 83 -12.35 -2.32 21.35
C PRO A 83 -11.08 -1.55 21.73
N ARG A 84 -10.55 -1.77 22.94
CA ARG A 84 -9.32 -1.13 23.41
C ARG A 84 -8.08 -1.65 22.66
N THR A 85 -7.95 -2.97 22.52
CA THR A 85 -6.84 -3.60 21.79
C THR A 85 -6.87 -3.22 20.33
N ALA A 86 -8.04 -3.25 19.69
CA ALA A 86 -8.22 -2.83 18.30
C ALA A 86 -7.82 -1.37 18.10
N ALA A 87 -8.17 -0.46 19.03
CA ALA A 87 -7.78 0.94 18.94
C ALA A 87 -6.25 1.12 19.00
N VAL A 88 -5.57 0.42 19.92
CA VAL A 88 -4.11 0.49 20.04
C VAL A 88 -3.43 -0.08 18.78
N LEU A 89 -3.83 -1.27 18.34
CA LEU A 89 -3.24 -1.90 17.13
C LEU A 89 -3.47 -1.03 15.89
N ARG A 90 -4.67 -0.47 15.73
CA ARG A 90 -4.98 0.45 14.62
C ARG A 90 -4.10 1.70 14.70
N ALA A 91 -3.95 2.30 15.87
CA ALA A 91 -3.07 3.45 16.06
C ALA A 91 -1.64 3.12 15.62
N LEU A 92 -1.10 1.96 16.02
CA LEU A 92 0.24 1.53 15.61
C LEU A 92 0.35 1.31 14.09
N VAL A 93 -0.66 0.67 13.48
CA VAL A 93 -0.71 0.46 12.02
C VAL A 93 -0.78 1.79 11.26
N THR A 94 -1.43 2.81 11.81
CA THR A 94 -1.56 4.11 11.13
C THR A 94 -0.34 5.01 11.28
N VAL A 95 0.60 4.70 12.18
CA VAL A 95 1.83 5.50 12.36
C VAL A 95 2.58 5.75 11.03
N PRO A 96 2.83 4.74 10.16
CA PRO A 96 3.50 4.97 8.89
C PRO A 96 2.77 5.91 7.93
N LEU A 97 1.44 6.06 8.05
CA LEU A 97 0.65 6.99 7.23
C LEU A 97 0.84 8.45 7.63
N VAL A 98 1.09 8.69 8.91
CA VAL A 98 1.25 10.05 9.47
C VAL A 98 2.71 10.50 9.35
N LEU A 99 3.66 9.58 9.38
CA LEU A 99 5.08 9.90 9.24
C LEU A 99 5.39 10.37 7.81
N PRO A 100 6.17 11.46 7.66
CA PRO A 100 6.73 11.79 6.36
C PRO A 100 7.51 10.58 5.81
N PRO A 101 7.35 10.20 4.52
CA PRO A 101 7.97 8.99 3.98
C PRO A 101 9.48 8.91 4.19
N MET A 102 10.19 10.03 4.11
CA MET A 102 11.63 10.09 4.41
C MET A 102 11.95 9.69 5.84
N VAL A 103 11.13 10.11 6.82
CA VAL A 103 11.31 9.72 8.23
C VAL A 103 11.14 8.22 8.41
N GLY A 104 10.20 7.61 7.68
CA GLY A 104 10.06 6.15 7.60
C GLY A 104 11.32 5.46 7.10
N GLY A 105 11.97 6.00 6.07
CA GLY A 105 13.26 5.51 5.58
C GLY A 105 14.38 5.58 6.62
N VAL A 106 14.46 6.68 7.37
CA VAL A 106 15.42 6.82 8.49
C VAL A 106 15.12 5.81 9.59
N ALA A 107 13.85 5.60 9.94
CA ALA A 107 13.47 4.59 10.94
C ALA A 107 13.90 3.17 10.53
N LEU A 108 13.71 2.83 9.25
CA LEU A 108 14.20 1.56 8.69
C LEU A 108 15.73 1.45 8.75
N LEU A 109 16.45 2.55 8.48
CA LEU A 109 17.93 2.58 8.64
C LEU A 109 18.37 2.41 10.08
N PHE A 110 17.67 2.99 11.05
CA PHE A 110 18.00 2.79 12.47
C PHE A 110 17.75 1.36 12.94
N LEU A 111 16.79 0.65 12.32
CA LEU A 111 16.52 -0.74 12.67
C LEU A 111 17.41 -1.73 11.90
N PHE A 112 17.51 -1.56 10.58
CA PHE A 112 18.13 -2.53 9.65
C PHE A 112 19.49 -2.07 9.10
N GLY A 113 19.95 -0.85 9.39
CA GLY A 113 21.27 -0.36 9.00
C GLY A 113 22.37 -1.15 9.70
N ARG A 114 23.60 -1.11 9.19
CA ARG A 114 24.74 -1.88 9.73
C ARG A 114 24.98 -1.69 11.24
N ARG A 115 24.62 -0.53 11.80
CA ARG A 115 24.69 -0.20 13.23
C ARG A 115 23.33 -0.24 13.91
N GLY A 116 22.28 -0.68 13.21
CA GLY A 116 20.93 -0.79 13.75
C GLY A 116 20.75 -2.05 14.59
N TRP A 117 19.68 -2.11 15.36
CA TRP A 117 19.44 -3.22 16.30
C TRP A 117 19.35 -4.58 15.61
N VAL A 118 18.65 -4.67 14.48
CA VAL A 118 18.54 -5.91 13.69
C VAL A 118 19.68 -6.00 12.67
N GLY A 119 20.06 -4.85 12.10
CA GLY A 119 21.08 -4.80 11.06
C GLY A 119 22.47 -5.22 11.54
N SER A 120 22.84 -4.98 12.82
CA SER A 120 24.11 -5.45 13.39
C SER A 120 24.17 -6.98 13.47
N LEU A 121 23.06 -7.63 13.87
CA LEU A 121 22.97 -9.10 13.91
C LEU A 121 23.06 -9.72 12.50
N LEU A 122 22.43 -9.07 11.52
CA LEU A 122 22.52 -9.50 10.12
C LEU A 122 23.94 -9.31 9.55
N ALA A 123 24.62 -8.23 9.95
CA ALA A 123 25.98 -7.94 9.52
C ALA A 123 26.97 -8.98 10.06
N GLU A 124 26.81 -9.47 11.29
CA GLU A 124 27.57 -10.58 11.86
C GLU A 124 27.38 -11.90 11.05
N ALA A 125 26.17 -12.09 10.49
CA ALA A 125 25.86 -13.19 9.57
C ALA A 125 26.30 -12.93 8.10
N GLY A 126 27.03 -11.83 7.84
CA GLY A 126 27.51 -11.47 6.50
C GLY A 126 26.43 -10.86 5.58
N MET A 127 25.26 -10.48 6.12
CA MET A 127 24.17 -9.93 5.36
C MET A 127 24.03 -8.41 5.60
N ALA A 128 23.86 -7.65 4.51
CA ALA A 128 23.55 -6.21 4.55
C ALA A 128 22.26 -5.93 3.80
N LEU A 129 21.26 -5.37 4.47
CA LEU A 129 19.97 -5.02 3.87
C LEU A 129 19.97 -3.66 3.18
N PRO A 130 20.49 -2.56 3.77
CA PRO A 130 20.48 -1.25 3.12
C PRO A 130 21.13 -1.27 1.74
N PHE A 131 20.62 -0.44 0.84
CA PHE A 131 21.13 -0.27 -0.53
C PHE A 131 20.99 -1.53 -1.42
N THR A 132 19.98 -2.36 -1.15
CA THR A 132 19.64 -3.54 -1.93
C THR A 132 18.21 -3.47 -2.45
N THR A 133 17.87 -4.30 -3.44
CA THR A 133 16.48 -4.47 -3.91
C THR A 133 15.54 -4.93 -2.77
N THR A 134 16.06 -5.74 -1.84
CA THR A 134 15.30 -6.14 -0.64
C THR A 134 14.93 -4.93 0.22
N ALA A 135 15.84 -3.94 0.37
CA ALA A 135 15.53 -2.70 1.08
C ALA A 135 14.42 -1.90 0.38
N VAL A 136 14.36 -1.91 -0.97
CA VAL A 136 13.26 -1.30 -1.72
C VAL A 136 11.94 -1.97 -1.34
N ILE A 137 11.88 -3.30 -1.39
CA ILE A 137 10.67 -4.08 -1.04
C ILE A 137 10.24 -3.81 0.41
N MET A 138 11.19 -3.75 1.34
CA MET A 138 10.90 -3.45 2.76
C MET A 138 10.35 -2.03 2.95
N ALA A 139 10.95 -1.02 2.29
CA ALA A 139 10.46 0.35 2.34
C ALA A 139 9.04 0.47 1.77
N GLN A 140 8.81 -0.13 0.61
CA GLN A 140 7.49 -0.17 -0.03
C GLN A 140 6.47 -0.89 0.85
N THR A 141 6.83 -2.04 1.45
CA THR A 141 5.94 -2.79 2.36
C THR A 141 5.58 -1.96 3.58
N PHE A 142 6.57 -1.30 4.22
CA PHE A 142 6.35 -0.48 5.41
C PHE A 142 5.30 0.62 5.18
N VAL A 143 5.33 1.29 4.05
CA VAL A 143 4.39 2.38 3.75
C VAL A 143 3.06 1.90 3.15
N ALA A 144 3.04 0.71 2.54
CA ALA A 144 1.86 0.16 1.88
C ALA A 144 0.99 -0.72 2.79
N LEU A 145 1.60 -1.36 3.80
CA LEU A 145 0.93 -2.28 4.72
C LEU A 145 -0.32 -1.70 5.39
N PRO A 146 -0.32 -0.46 5.90
CA PRO A 146 -1.50 0.14 6.51
C PRO A 146 -2.71 0.18 5.59
N PHE A 147 -2.53 0.42 4.30
CA PHE A 147 -3.64 0.51 3.33
C PHE A 147 -4.38 -0.83 3.21
N LEU A 148 -3.64 -1.94 3.15
CA LEU A 148 -4.25 -3.27 3.12
C LEU A 148 -4.96 -3.57 4.44
N VAL A 149 -4.30 -3.33 5.57
CA VAL A 149 -4.86 -3.63 6.90
C VAL A 149 -6.16 -2.89 7.11
N LEU A 150 -6.19 -1.58 6.84
CA LEU A 150 -7.39 -0.75 7.07
C LEU A 150 -8.53 -1.11 6.10
N ALA A 151 -8.24 -1.43 4.84
CA ALA A 151 -9.26 -1.82 3.87
C ALA A 151 -9.91 -3.17 4.26
N VAL A 152 -9.10 -4.15 4.64
CA VAL A 152 -9.60 -5.47 5.07
C VAL A 152 -10.34 -5.37 6.41
N GLU A 153 -9.78 -4.66 7.39
CA GLU A 153 -10.43 -4.44 8.68
C GLU A 153 -11.80 -3.75 8.52
N GLY A 154 -11.86 -2.70 7.69
CA GLY A 154 -13.10 -1.98 7.40
C GLY A 154 -14.17 -2.90 6.80
N SER A 155 -13.79 -3.74 5.84
CA SER A 155 -14.69 -4.73 5.23
C SER A 155 -15.20 -5.76 6.26
N LEU A 156 -14.31 -6.32 7.08
CA LEU A 156 -14.66 -7.29 8.13
C LEU A 156 -15.60 -6.70 9.19
N ARG A 157 -15.39 -5.43 9.56
CA ARG A 157 -16.28 -4.74 10.50
C ARG A 157 -17.66 -4.46 9.91
N ALA A 158 -17.73 -4.08 8.65
CA ALA A 158 -18.99 -3.82 7.96
C ALA A 158 -19.84 -5.08 7.83
N THR A 159 -19.21 -6.23 7.67
CA THR A 159 -19.90 -7.53 7.51
C THR A 159 -20.38 -8.12 8.85
N GLY A 160 -19.77 -7.73 9.98
CA GLY A 160 -20.10 -8.27 11.30
C GLY A 160 -19.61 -9.71 11.51
N THR A 161 -20.19 -10.40 12.51
CA THR A 161 -19.78 -11.76 12.91
C THR A 161 -20.93 -12.77 12.87
N ASP A 162 -22.12 -12.36 12.45
CA ASP A 162 -23.33 -13.19 12.58
C ASP A 162 -23.22 -14.50 11.79
N LEU A 163 -22.73 -14.43 10.54
CA LEU A 163 -22.55 -15.62 9.71
C LEU A 163 -21.48 -16.57 10.26
N GLU A 164 -20.43 -16.04 10.88
CA GLU A 164 -19.40 -16.85 11.54
C GLU A 164 -19.97 -17.58 12.77
N GLN A 165 -20.82 -16.89 13.55
CA GLN A 165 -21.48 -17.47 14.72
C GLN A 165 -22.45 -18.56 14.30
N VAL A 166 -23.25 -18.36 13.25
CA VAL A 166 -24.13 -19.39 12.69
C VAL A 166 -23.35 -20.62 12.25
N ALA A 167 -22.25 -20.40 11.49
CA ALA A 167 -21.38 -21.49 11.04
C ALA A 167 -20.77 -22.26 12.22
N ALA A 168 -20.35 -21.56 13.27
CA ALA A 168 -19.83 -22.17 14.50
C ALA A 168 -20.91 -22.98 15.21
N GLY A 169 -22.16 -22.48 15.29
CA GLY A 169 -23.30 -23.18 15.85
C GLY A 169 -23.67 -24.47 15.11
N LEU A 170 -23.40 -24.53 13.81
CA LEU A 170 -23.54 -25.73 12.96
C LEU A 170 -22.34 -26.68 13.06
N GLY A 171 -21.36 -26.43 13.95
CA GLY A 171 -20.21 -27.30 14.19
C GLY A 171 -19.03 -27.07 13.24
N ALA A 172 -19.02 -25.99 12.46
CA ALA A 172 -17.88 -25.69 11.58
C ALA A 172 -16.62 -25.35 12.39
N GLY A 173 -15.51 -25.99 12.05
CA GLY A 173 -14.20 -25.70 12.66
C GLY A 173 -13.66 -24.32 12.24
N ARG A 174 -12.74 -23.75 13.05
CA ARG A 174 -12.19 -22.39 12.85
C ARG A 174 -11.60 -22.16 11.46
N TRP A 175 -10.89 -23.13 10.89
CA TRP A 175 -10.32 -23.03 9.54
C TRP A 175 -11.39 -23.06 8.45
N VAL A 176 -12.47 -23.81 8.64
CA VAL A 176 -13.61 -23.82 7.72
C VAL A 176 -14.32 -22.47 7.73
N ILE A 177 -14.56 -21.91 8.93
CA ILE A 177 -15.15 -20.58 9.07
C ILE A 177 -14.25 -19.53 8.39
N LEU A 178 -12.96 -19.54 8.68
CA LEU A 178 -12.02 -18.58 8.07
C LEU A 178 -12.06 -18.66 6.53
N SER A 179 -11.89 -19.87 5.97
CA SER A 179 -11.73 -20.03 4.51
C SER A 179 -13.03 -19.93 3.72
N ARG A 180 -14.16 -20.39 4.30
CA ARG A 180 -15.45 -20.45 3.58
C ARG A 180 -16.43 -19.35 3.95
N VAL A 181 -16.21 -18.64 5.04
CA VAL A 181 -17.10 -17.57 5.50
C VAL A 181 -16.35 -16.25 5.56
N THR A 182 -15.33 -16.14 6.43
CA THR A 182 -14.66 -14.87 6.72
C THR A 182 -13.93 -14.30 5.51
N LEU A 183 -13.07 -15.09 4.84
CA LEU A 183 -12.29 -14.62 3.69
C LEU A 183 -13.15 -14.26 2.48
N PRO A 184 -14.17 -15.05 2.07
CA PRO A 184 -15.07 -14.65 1.00
C PRO A 184 -15.84 -13.35 1.31
N LEU A 185 -16.28 -13.16 2.55
CA LEU A 185 -16.94 -11.92 2.96
C LEU A 185 -15.99 -10.72 3.00
N ALA A 186 -14.72 -10.93 3.34
CA ALA A 186 -13.70 -9.90 3.32
C ALA A 186 -13.11 -9.64 1.92
N ALA A 187 -13.43 -10.46 0.90
CA ALA A 187 -12.83 -10.39 -0.42
C ALA A 187 -12.92 -8.99 -1.08
N PRO A 188 -14.04 -8.25 -1.01
CA PRO A 188 -14.07 -6.89 -1.57
C PRO A 188 -13.04 -5.96 -0.91
N GLY A 189 -12.91 -6.02 0.42
CA GLY A 189 -11.92 -5.26 1.17
C GLY A 189 -10.49 -5.72 0.88
N LEU A 190 -10.27 -7.02 0.70
CA LEU A 190 -8.97 -7.58 0.36
C LEU A 190 -8.53 -7.11 -1.04
N ILE A 191 -9.42 -7.18 -2.04
CA ILE A 191 -9.13 -6.71 -3.41
C ILE A 191 -8.81 -5.21 -3.39
N ALA A 192 -9.64 -4.39 -2.73
CA ALA A 192 -9.38 -2.96 -2.59
C ALA A 192 -8.04 -2.69 -1.88
N GLY A 193 -7.76 -3.42 -0.80
CA GLY A 193 -6.51 -3.31 -0.05
C GLY A 193 -5.28 -3.68 -0.87
N VAL A 194 -5.36 -4.73 -1.69
CA VAL A 194 -4.28 -5.15 -2.62
C VAL A 194 -4.01 -4.04 -3.65
N VAL A 195 -5.05 -3.52 -4.29
CA VAL A 195 -4.91 -2.44 -5.29
C VAL A 195 -4.31 -1.17 -4.67
N LEU A 196 -4.81 -0.77 -3.49
CA LEU A 196 -4.31 0.42 -2.78
C LEU A 196 -2.85 0.23 -2.34
N SER A 197 -2.51 -0.95 -1.79
CA SER A 197 -1.14 -1.26 -1.37
C SER A 197 -0.17 -1.28 -2.54
N PHE A 198 -0.57 -1.86 -3.67
CA PHE A 198 0.24 -1.88 -4.88
C PHE A 198 0.48 -0.47 -5.43
N ALA A 199 -0.59 0.33 -5.57
CA ALA A 199 -0.48 1.71 -6.02
C ALA A 199 0.42 2.55 -5.09
N ARG A 200 0.28 2.35 -3.76
CA ARG A 200 1.12 3.03 -2.77
C ARG A 200 2.58 2.58 -2.83
N ALA A 201 2.81 1.28 -3.02
CA ALA A 201 4.16 0.72 -3.13
C ALA A 201 4.90 1.23 -4.37
N ILE A 202 4.26 1.22 -5.55
CA ILE A 202 4.88 1.72 -6.80
C ILE A 202 5.20 3.21 -6.71
N GLY A 203 4.34 4.02 -6.06
CA GLY A 203 4.55 5.45 -5.90
C GLY A 203 5.52 5.83 -4.77
N GLU A 204 6.18 4.85 -4.11
CA GLU A 204 7.08 5.17 -3.00
C GLU A 204 8.42 5.71 -3.51
N PHE A 205 8.79 6.85 -2.95
CA PHE A 205 10.03 7.59 -3.25
C PHE A 205 10.87 7.82 -1.99
N GLY A 206 10.29 8.45 -0.97
CA GLY A 206 11.04 9.02 0.14
C GLY A 206 11.72 7.98 1.04
N ALA A 207 10.99 6.94 1.45
CA ALA A 207 11.56 5.89 2.28
C ALA A 207 12.57 5.06 1.49
N THR A 208 12.30 4.79 0.21
CA THR A 208 13.20 4.06 -0.67
C THR A 208 14.50 4.83 -0.90
N ALA A 209 14.43 6.14 -1.19
CA ALA A 209 15.62 6.97 -1.43
C ALA A 209 16.60 6.92 -0.24
N LEU A 210 16.09 6.98 0.99
CA LEU A 210 16.94 6.99 2.18
C LEU A 210 17.42 5.60 2.61
N PHE A 211 16.57 4.58 2.51
CA PHE A 211 16.91 3.24 3.00
C PHE A 211 17.59 2.38 1.94
N ALA A 212 17.15 2.47 0.68
CA ALA A 212 17.69 1.66 -0.41
C ALA A 212 18.61 2.43 -1.37
N GLY A 213 18.61 3.77 -1.35
CA GLY A 213 19.40 4.60 -2.27
C GLY A 213 18.77 4.66 -3.66
N ASN A 214 19.60 5.06 -4.66
CA ASN A 214 19.17 5.29 -6.05
C ASN A 214 20.22 4.73 -7.03
N ALA A 215 20.46 3.42 -7.02
CA ALA A 215 21.40 2.75 -7.90
C ALA A 215 20.68 2.18 -9.13
N PRO A 216 21.03 2.59 -10.37
CA PRO A 216 20.44 2.05 -11.60
C PRO A 216 20.50 0.52 -11.64
N GLY A 217 19.39 -0.11 -12.05
CA GLY A 217 19.28 -1.55 -12.16
C GLY A 217 19.19 -2.34 -10.84
N VAL A 218 19.42 -1.69 -9.68
CA VAL A 218 19.42 -2.35 -8.36
C VAL A 218 18.33 -1.80 -7.44
N THR A 219 18.27 -0.47 -7.26
CA THR A 219 17.35 0.18 -6.34
C THR A 219 16.58 1.35 -6.96
N GLN A 220 16.94 1.76 -8.16
CA GLN A 220 16.33 2.87 -8.87
C GLN A 220 14.96 2.48 -9.41
N THR A 221 13.91 2.74 -8.62
CA THR A 221 12.51 2.61 -9.07
C THR A 221 12.11 3.79 -9.97
N MET A 222 10.97 3.69 -10.68
CA MET A 222 10.48 4.77 -11.55
C MET A 222 10.38 6.13 -10.84
N PRO A 223 9.83 6.27 -9.63
CA PRO A 223 9.84 7.54 -8.91
C PRO A 223 11.25 8.10 -8.67
N LEU A 224 12.23 7.23 -8.43
CA LEU A 224 13.63 7.62 -8.25
C LEU A 224 14.30 8.01 -9.56
N ALA A 225 14.00 7.31 -10.66
CA ALA A 225 14.52 7.61 -11.99
C ALA A 225 14.02 8.95 -12.56
N ILE A 226 12.76 9.33 -12.24
CA ILE A 226 12.20 10.62 -12.67
C ILE A 226 12.85 11.81 -11.93
N TYR A 227 13.40 11.59 -10.75
CA TYR A 227 14.00 12.64 -9.92
C TYR A 227 15.48 12.91 -10.25
N THR A 228 16.15 12.02 -10.96
CA THR A 228 17.57 12.17 -11.39
C THR A 228 17.68 12.74 -12.77
#